data_2dc1225331eff4d938755a715f69bfce
#
_entry.id   2dc1225331eff4d938755a715f69bfce
#
_cell.length_a   1.000
_cell.length_b   1.000
_cell.length_c   1.000
_cell.angle_alpha   90.00
_cell.angle_beta   90.00
_cell.angle_gamma   90.00
#
_symmetry.space_group_name_H-M   'P 1'
#
loop_
_entity.id
_entity.type
_entity.pdbx_description
1 polymer ?
#
loop_
_entity_poly.entity_id
_entity_poly.type
_entity_poly.pdbx_seq_one_letter_code
_entity_poly.pdbx_strand_id
1 'polypeptide(L)'
;WQRQVSVRNDGNAGTGAYKTTATFVKPNFLREFDSFISSFEIHNDSDPEIGAIVASTSYSFPLKNGKRFITSYAYGEREYVEYTDSLRDISFKTHHILGQFEKTIYSSKNQAWNAFVGLNINRTDSYLSGVRSDLVVGASDKGWVRTGHLKAGLNFNGSYKTKSWSGSIYGMQGINGISEDFQRADFAEDGIIPGEARAVGAKGNLAWTIKKGVGLNLGMSGQIAMNPLFNSMTFGLGSNAGIKGLPGSLTSGDSGWLGTSELVLTTWQKNKKAFQVVPFLGAGGVHTDLKSVTTKDAVGAGGIIARFIQPEFVLEIGWV
;
A
#
# COMPACT_ATOMS: atom_id res chain seq x y z
N TRP A 1 -5.46 21.08 12.32
CA TRP A 1 -4.85 20.48 11.17
C TRP A 1 -3.44 19.99 11.49
N GLN A 2 -3.18 18.71 11.30
CA GLN A 2 -1.82 18.17 11.26
C GLN A 2 -1.38 18.15 9.80
N ARG A 3 -0.14 18.57 9.54
CA ARG A 3 0.42 18.65 8.20
C ARG A 3 1.76 17.95 8.19
N GLN A 4 2.00 17.14 7.20
CA GLN A 4 3.28 16.47 6.99
C GLN A 4 3.66 16.59 5.52
N VAL A 5 4.92 16.92 5.26
CA VAL A 5 5.52 16.84 3.93
C VAL A 5 6.71 15.92 4.03
N SER A 6 6.86 15.01 3.09
CA SER A 6 8.03 14.14 2.97
C SER A 6 8.55 14.14 1.56
N VAL A 7 9.87 14.08 1.43
CA VAL A 7 10.58 13.88 0.16
C VAL A 7 11.40 12.63 0.31
N ARG A 8 11.32 11.72 -0.65
CA ARG A 8 12.01 10.42 -0.65
C ARG A 8 12.58 10.16 -2.04
N ASN A 9 13.55 9.25 -2.11
CA ASN A 9 14.10 8.74 -3.36
C ASN A 9 13.73 7.26 -3.61
N ASP A 10 12.55 6.86 -3.17
CA ASP A 10 11.99 5.52 -3.33
C ASP A 10 10.82 5.49 -4.33
N GLY A 11 10.87 6.33 -5.35
CA GLY A 11 9.93 6.33 -6.46
C GLY A 11 10.02 5.05 -7.31
N ASN A 12 9.36 5.04 -8.45
CA ASN A 12 9.38 3.89 -9.37
C ASN A 12 10.27 4.20 -10.56
N ALA A 13 11.00 3.21 -11.04
CA ALA A 13 11.70 3.31 -12.31
C ALA A 13 10.69 3.65 -13.43
N GLY A 14 11.06 4.58 -14.29
CA GLY A 14 10.24 5.04 -15.42
C GLY A 14 9.21 6.11 -15.09
N THR A 15 8.81 6.29 -13.82
CA THR A 15 7.85 7.33 -13.41
C THR A 15 8.45 8.39 -12.47
N GLY A 16 9.74 8.30 -12.19
CA GLY A 16 10.50 9.24 -11.38
C GLY A 16 11.00 8.66 -10.06
N ALA A 17 12.29 8.88 -9.80
CA ALA A 17 13.01 8.36 -8.65
C ALA A 17 12.65 9.08 -7.34
N TYR A 18 12.26 10.36 -7.42
CA TYR A 18 11.92 11.17 -6.26
C TYR A 18 10.41 11.21 -6.05
N LYS A 19 10.02 11.08 -4.80
CA LYS A 19 8.63 11.08 -4.36
C LYS A 19 8.41 12.14 -3.31
N THR A 20 7.59 13.13 -3.61
CA THR A 20 7.15 14.16 -2.68
C THR A 20 5.72 13.88 -2.26
N THR A 21 5.47 13.74 -0.97
CA THR A 21 4.13 13.50 -0.43
C THR A 21 3.76 14.59 0.56
N ALA A 22 2.59 15.19 0.40
CA ALA A 22 1.96 16.10 1.35
C ALA A 22 0.71 15.43 1.95
N THR A 23 0.63 15.34 3.27
CA THR A 23 -0.50 14.73 3.98
C THR A 23 -1.11 15.74 4.95
N PHE A 24 -2.43 15.81 4.96
CA PHE A 24 -3.24 16.65 5.81
C PHE A 24 -4.19 15.78 6.63
N VAL A 25 -4.19 15.95 7.95
CA VAL A 25 -5.09 15.23 8.86
C VAL A 25 -5.88 16.23 9.68
N LYS A 26 -7.19 16.06 9.71
CA LYS A 26 -8.12 16.87 10.50
C LYS A 26 -8.99 15.93 11.34
N PRO A 27 -8.63 15.70 12.62
CA PRO A 27 -9.55 15.09 13.57
C PRO A 27 -10.70 16.05 13.89
N ASN A 28 -11.87 15.50 14.20
CA ASN A 28 -13.11 16.25 14.45
C ASN A 28 -13.42 17.23 13.30
N PHE A 29 -13.48 16.70 12.07
CA PHE A 29 -13.64 17.50 10.86
C PHE A 29 -15.06 18.05 10.70
N LEU A 30 -16.08 17.19 10.73
CA LEU A 30 -17.51 17.53 10.64
C LEU A 30 -18.26 17.23 11.95
N ARG A 31 -17.78 16.29 12.76
CA ARG A 31 -18.36 15.87 14.02
C ARG A 31 -17.30 15.36 14.98
N GLU A 32 -17.68 15.17 16.24
CA GLU A 32 -16.78 14.60 17.25
C GLU A 32 -16.36 13.16 16.89
N PHE A 33 -15.07 12.85 17.10
CA PHE A 33 -14.44 11.55 16.87
C PHE A 33 -14.41 11.07 15.42
N ASP A 34 -14.74 11.93 14.45
CA ASP A 34 -14.46 11.67 13.06
C ASP A 34 -13.03 12.07 12.68
N SER A 35 -12.58 11.67 11.50
CA SER A 35 -11.32 12.16 10.95
C SER A 35 -11.37 12.24 9.43
N PHE A 36 -10.78 13.30 8.90
CA PHE A 36 -10.53 13.50 7.49
C PHE A 36 -9.02 13.46 7.24
N ILE A 37 -8.62 12.70 6.23
CA ILE A 37 -7.24 12.59 5.79
C ILE A 37 -7.23 12.87 4.28
N SER A 38 -6.31 13.73 3.84
CA SER A 38 -6.04 13.95 2.42
C SER A 38 -4.54 13.84 2.19
N SER A 39 -4.14 13.18 1.11
CA SER A 39 -2.75 13.04 0.71
C SER A 39 -2.60 13.35 -0.76
N PHE A 40 -1.51 14.02 -1.10
CA PHE A 40 -1.11 14.34 -2.46
C PHE A 40 0.34 13.93 -2.65
N GLU A 41 0.63 13.20 -3.71
CA GLU A 41 1.95 12.66 -3.99
C GLU A 41 2.30 12.94 -5.45
N ILE A 42 3.53 13.37 -5.67
CA ILE A 42 4.12 13.61 -6.98
C ILE A 42 5.41 12.79 -7.09
N HIS A 43 5.60 12.12 -8.21
CA HIS A 43 6.86 11.52 -8.58
C HIS A 43 7.51 12.34 -9.69
N ASN A 44 8.77 12.64 -9.52
CA ASN A 44 9.58 13.36 -10.50
C ASN A 44 10.99 12.78 -10.56
N ASP A 45 11.69 13.10 -11.60
CA ASP A 45 13.11 12.77 -11.77
C ASP A 45 14.00 14.01 -11.71
N SER A 46 15.28 13.84 -12.02
CA SER A 46 16.27 14.90 -12.17
C SER A 46 15.89 15.91 -13.26
N ASP A 47 15.19 15.47 -14.29
CA ASP A 47 14.52 16.31 -15.26
C ASP A 47 13.15 16.76 -14.71
N PRO A 48 12.66 17.96 -15.05
CA PRO A 48 11.45 18.54 -14.44
C PRO A 48 10.13 17.86 -14.89
N GLU A 49 10.20 16.61 -15.36
CA GLU A 49 9.05 15.84 -15.79
C GLU A 49 8.35 15.17 -14.59
N ILE A 50 7.04 15.19 -14.59
CA ILE A 50 6.20 14.54 -13.57
C ILE A 50 5.70 13.23 -14.16
N GLY A 51 6.28 12.12 -13.70
CA GLY A 51 5.87 10.79 -14.16
C GLY A 51 4.74 10.16 -13.33
N ALA A 52 4.38 10.69 -12.15
CA ALA A 52 3.19 10.26 -11.45
C ALA A 52 2.60 11.35 -10.55
N ILE A 53 1.27 11.37 -10.49
CA ILE A 53 0.48 12.16 -9.54
C ILE A 53 -0.49 11.22 -8.85
N VAL A 54 -0.54 11.25 -7.52
CA VAL A 54 -1.51 10.49 -6.74
C VAL A 54 -2.19 11.41 -5.75
N ALA A 55 -3.51 11.46 -5.77
CA ALA A 55 -4.32 12.19 -4.81
C ALA A 55 -5.26 11.22 -4.10
N SER A 56 -5.37 11.31 -2.78
CA SER A 56 -6.29 10.48 -2.02
C SER A 56 -6.98 11.26 -0.92
N THR A 57 -8.21 10.85 -0.61
CA THR A 57 -8.96 11.35 0.53
C THR A 57 -9.59 10.18 1.27
N SER A 58 -9.67 10.29 2.59
CA SER A 58 -10.35 9.32 3.44
C SER A 58 -11.13 10.05 4.52
N TYR A 59 -12.35 9.62 4.75
CA TYR A 59 -13.19 10.11 5.83
C TYR A 59 -13.69 8.95 6.68
N SER A 60 -13.46 9.03 7.97
CA SER A 60 -13.93 8.04 8.92
C SER A 60 -14.79 8.68 9.99
N PHE A 61 -15.94 8.09 10.31
CA PHE A 61 -16.82 8.60 11.34
C PHE A 61 -17.38 7.50 12.22
N PRO A 62 -17.54 7.80 13.52
CA PRO A 62 -18.13 6.86 14.46
C PRO A 62 -19.63 6.74 14.23
N LEU A 63 -20.13 5.54 14.45
CA LEU A 63 -21.51 5.19 14.55
C LEU A 63 -21.79 4.71 15.98
N LYS A 64 -23.07 4.52 16.34
CA LYS A 64 -23.45 4.00 17.66
C LYS A 64 -22.89 2.59 17.91
N ASN A 65 -22.70 2.23 19.18
CA ASN A 65 -22.33 0.89 19.64
C ASN A 65 -20.97 0.39 19.14
N GLY A 66 -19.94 1.25 19.17
CA GLY A 66 -18.57 0.87 18.79
C GLY A 66 -18.38 0.58 17.30
N LYS A 67 -19.28 1.05 16.48
CA LYS A 67 -19.21 0.93 15.03
C LYS A 67 -18.53 2.17 14.42
N ARG A 68 -17.91 2.00 13.27
CA ARG A 68 -17.29 3.07 12.46
C ARG A 68 -17.52 2.79 10.98
N PHE A 69 -17.73 3.83 10.21
CA PHE A 69 -17.69 3.75 8.76
C PHE A 69 -16.50 4.53 8.23
N ILE A 70 -15.84 3.97 7.24
CA ILE A 70 -14.68 4.56 6.56
C ILE A 70 -14.98 4.57 5.07
N THR A 71 -14.79 5.71 4.44
CA THR A 71 -14.82 5.80 2.98
C THR A 71 -13.55 6.47 2.50
N SER A 72 -13.03 6.03 1.36
CA SER A 72 -11.90 6.67 0.72
C SER A 72 -12.03 6.66 -0.78
N TYR A 73 -11.40 7.65 -1.39
CA TYR A 73 -11.21 7.75 -2.82
C TYR A 73 -9.75 8.08 -3.09
N ALA A 74 -9.17 7.39 -4.07
CA ALA A 74 -7.86 7.74 -4.58
C ALA A 74 -7.88 7.82 -6.10
N TYR A 75 -7.17 8.80 -6.63
CA TYR A 75 -6.86 8.98 -8.04
C TYR A 75 -5.36 8.89 -8.22
N GLY A 76 -4.92 8.16 -9.22
CA GLY A 76 -3.52 8.09 -9.62
C GLY A 76 -3.39 8.22 -11.12
N GLU A 77 -2.46 9.04 -11.57
CA GLU A 77 -2.02 9.13 -12.95
C GLU A 77 -0.53 8.82 -12.99
N ARG A 78 -0.12 7.95 -13.89
CA ARG A 78 1.28 7.54 -14.07
C ARG A 78 1.60 7.54 -15.54
N GLU A 79 2.73 8.14 -15.87
CA GLU A 79 3.28 8.20 -17.21
C GLU A 79 4.74 7.71 -17.17
N TYR A 80 5.12 6.87 -18.11
CA TYR A 80 6.49 6.42 -18.22
C TYR A 80 7.31 7.45 -19.00
N VAL A 81 8.13 8.21 -18.28
CA VAL A 81 8.91 9.35 -18.80
C VAL A 81 10.37 9.01 -19.06
N GLU A 82 10.88 7.89 -18.53
CA GLU A 82 12.32 7.54 -18.55
C GLU A 82 12.69 6.42 -19.53
N TYR A 83 11.80 6.02 -20.42
CA TYR A 83 12.11 4.97 -21.39
C TYR A 83 12.54 5.52 -22.75
N THR A 84 13.45 4.78 -23.44
CA THR A 84 13.84 5.03 -24.81
C THR A 84 12.64 5.09 -25.76
N ASP A 85 12.78 5.79 -26.87
CA ASP A 85 11.76 6.23 -27.84
C ASP A 85 10.60 5.25 -28.18
N SER A 86 10.76 3.95 -27.98
CA SER A 86 9.74 2.94 -28.29
C SER A 86 8.67 2.72 -27.17
N LEU A 87 8.89 3.24 -25.97
CA LEU A 87 7.97 3.08 -24.83
C LEU A 87 7.48 4.42 -24.28
N ARG A 88 7.76 5.51 -24.99
CA ARG A 88 7.21 6.83 -24.68
C ARG A 88 5.69 6.80 -24.84
N ASP A 89 5.01 7.61 -24.05
CA ASP A 89 3.57 7.82 -24.10
C ASP A 89 2.71 6.65 -23.59
N ILE A 90 3.25 5.77 -22.74
CA ILE A 90 2.41 4.84 -21.99
C ILE A 90 1.97 5.54 -20.70
N SER A 91 0.65 5.67 -20.53
CA SER A 91 0.11 6.22 -19.30
C SER A 91 -1.08 5.43 -18.77
N PHE A 92 -1.27 5.52 -17.44
CA PHE A 92 -2.34 4.84 -16.71
C PHE A 92 -3.05 5.83 -15.80
N LYS A 93 -4.39 5.82 -15.84
CA LYS A 93 -5.23 6.55 -14.89
C LYS A 93 -5.98 5.54 -14.03
N THR A 94 -5.85 5.67 -12.72
CA THR A 94 -6.44 4.74 -11.77
C THR A 94 -7.39 5.46 -10.83
N HIS A 95 -8.54 4.84 -10.56
CA HIS A 95 -9.50 5.29 -9.57
C HIS A 95 -9.73 4.16 -8.58
N HIS A 96 -9.66 4.44 -7.31
CA HIS A 96 -9.93 3.49 -6.24
C HIS A 96 -10.97 4.06 -5.28
N ILE A 97 -12.02 3.30 -5.02
CA ILE A 97 -13.08 3.63 -4.05
C ILE A 97 -13.12 2.52 -3.01
N LEU A 98 -13.13 2.90 -1.74
CA LEU A 98 -13.33 2.01 -0.60
C LEU A 98 -14.52 2.49 0.21
N GLY A 99 -15.43 1.58 0.56
CA GLY A 99 -16.39 1.73 1.62
C GLY A 99 -16.23 0.61 2.63
N GLN A 100 -15.90 0.92 3.90
CA GLN A 100 -15.64 -0.09 4.92
C GLN A 100 -16.44 0.19 6.18
N PHE A 101 -17.02 -0.85 6.72
CA PHE A 101 -17.70 -0.86 7.99
C PHE A 101 -16.85 -1.63 9.01
N GLU A 102 -16.66 -1.05 10.19
CA GLU A 102 -15.93 -1.65 11.29
C GLU A 102 -16.79 -1.72 12.54
N LYS A 103 -16.58 -2.74 13.37
CA LYS A 103 -17.17 -2.89 14.69
C LYS A 103 -16.11 -3.36 15.68
N THR A 104 -15.96 -2.65 16.78
CA THR A 104 -15.17 -3.11 17.93
C THR A 104 -15.88 -4.30 18.57
N ILE A 105 -15.23 -5.47 18.54
CA ILE A 105 -15.74 -6.72 19.09
C ILE A 105 -15.13 -7.04 20.46
N TYR A 106 -13.93 -6.49 20.70
CA TYR A 106 -13.27 -6.60 21.99
C TYR A 106 -12.43 -5.35 22.25
N SER A 107 -12.45 -4.86 23.47
CA SER A 107 -11.62 -3.75 23.92
C SER A 107 -11.27 -3.90 25.39
N SER A 108 -9.98 -3.75 25.69
CA SER A 108 -9.46 -3.74 27.04
C SER A 108 -8.45 -2.58 27.20
N LYS A 109 -7.90 -2.42 28.40
CA LYS A 109 -6.86 -1.40 28.65
C LYS A 109 -5.65 -1.50 27.71
N ASN A 110 -5.32 -2.71 27.29
CA ASN A 110 -4.05 -3.00 26.60
C ASN A 110 -4.24 -3.44 25.14
N GLN A 111 -5.45 -3.74 24.69
CA GLN A 111 -5.68 -4.20 23.32
C GLN A 111 -7.12 -3.97 22.85
N ALA A 112 -7.27 -3.84 21.54
CA ALA A 112 -8.57 -3.73 20.87
C ALA A 112 -8.60 -4.63 19.63
N TRP A 113 -9.78 -5.18 19.35
CA TRP A 113 -10.07 -6.01 18.18
C TRP A 113 -11.29 -5.46 17.47
N ASN A 114 -11.17 -5.24 16.18
CA ASN A 114 -12.24 -4.72 15.33
C ASN A 114 -12.51 -5.70 14.19
N ALA A 115 -13.72 -6.17 14.07
CA ALA A 115 -14.16 -6.86 12.86
C ALA A 115 -14.48 -5.81 11.79
N PHE A 116 -14.17 -6.11 10.53
CA PHE A 116 -14.47 -5.22 9.42
C PHE A 116 -14.98 -5.98 8.19
N VAL A 117 -15.75 -5.27 7.38
CA VAL A 117 -16.12 -5.65 6.02
C VAL A 117 -16.05 -4.40 5.15
N GLY A 118 -15.42 -4.52 3.99
CA GLY A 118 -15.24 -3.42 3.04
C GLY A 118 -15.45 -3.86 1.60
N LEU A 119 -15.95 -2.95 0.79
CA LEU A 119 -16.07 -3.05 -0.65
C LEU A 119 -14.99 -2.16 -1.27
N ASN A 120 -14.17 -2.75 -2.14
CA ASN A 120 -13.18 -2.05 -2.94
C ASN A 120 -13.61 -2.10 -4.40
N ILE A 121 -13.58 -0.95 -5.08
CA ILE A 121 -13.82 -0.83 -6.51
C ILE A 121 -12.64 -0.09 -7.12
N ASN A 122 -12.09 -0.66 -8.19
CA ASN A 122 -10.96 -0.11 -8.91
C ASN A 122 -11.32 0.05 -10.38
N ARG A 123 -10.85 1.14 -10.98
CA ARG A 123 -10.86 1.34 -12.41
C ARG A 123 -9.47 1.78 -12.85
N THR A 124 -8.98 1.17 -13.94
CA THR A 124 -7.74 1.55 -14.60
C THR A 124 -8.04 1.80 -16.06
N ASP A 125 -7.67 2.97 -16.54
CA ASP A 125 -7.65 3.33 -17.97
C ASP A 125 -6.19 3.32 -18.41
N SER A 126 -5.87 2.71 -19.55
CA SER A 126 -4.54 2.60 -20.13
C SER A 126 -4.48 3.27 -21.49
N TYR A 127 -3.36 3.95 -21.75
CA TYR A 127 -3.17 4.76 -22.95
C TYR A 127 -1.81 4.49 -23.56
N LEU A 128 -1.75 4.46 -24.87
CA LEU A 128 -0.56 4.49 -25.70
C LEU A 128 -0.66 5.69 -26.63
N SER A 129 0.29 6.62 -26.55
CA SER A 129 0.28 7.87 -27.33
C SER A 129 -1.05 8.64 -27.24
N GLY A 130 -1.61 8.71 -26.03
CA GLY A 130 -2.88 9.41 -25.78
C GLY A 130 -4.14 8.66 -26.21
N VAL A 131 -4.02 7.52 -26.89
CA VAL A 131 -5.14 6.67 -27.33
C VAL A 131 -5.34 5.54 -26.33
N ARG A 132 -6.58 5.26 -25.94
CA ARG A 132 -6.91 4.10 -25.11
C ARG A 132 -6.44 2.82 -25.78
N SER A 133 -5.69 2.00 -25.05
CA SER A 133 -5.05 0.80 -25.58
C SER A 133 -5.10 -0.34 -24.58
N ASP A 134 -5.08 -1.55 -25.07
CA ASP A 134 -5.06 -2.78 -24.29
C ASP A 134 -3.64 -3.01 -23.72
N LEU A 135 -3.38 -2.45 -22.53
CA LEU A 135 -2.12 -2.59 -21.82
C LEU A 135 -2.28 -3.26 -20.45
N VAL A 136 -3.50 -3.60 -20.06
CA VAL A 136 -3.82 -4.19 -18.76
C VAL A 136 -4.81 -5.34 -18.97
N VAL A 137 -4.52 -6.49 -18.38
CA VAL A 137 -5.43 -7.65 -18.43
C VAL A 137 -6.86 -7.28 -18.01
N GLY A 138 -7.83 -7.62 -18.81
CA GLY A 138 -9.23 -7.23 -18.66
C GLY A 138 -9.62 -5.93 -19.38
N ALA A 139 -8.68 -5.21 -20.00
CA ALA A 139 -8.97 -3.95 -20.69
C ALA A 139 -9.52 -4.14 -22.11
N SER A 140 -9.13 -5.25 -22.77
CA SER A 140 -9.51 -5.51 -24.17
C SER A 140 -9.23 -4.29 -25.07
N ASP A 141 -9.78 -4.23 -26.25
CA ASP A 141 -9.69 -3.12 -27.21
C ASP A 141 -10.21 -1.76 -26.68
N LYS A 142 -10.97 -1.76 -25.59
CA LYS A 142 -11.53 -0.54 -24.98
C LYS A 142 -10.54 0.23 -24.12
N GLY A 143 -9.39 -0.39 -23.76
CA GLY A 143 -8.31 0.24 -23.00
C GLY A 143 -8.69 0.65 -21.57
N TRP A 144 -9.65 -0.02 -20.94
CA TRP A 144 -9.98 0.19 -19.53
C TRP A 144 -10.55 -1.04 -18.86
N VAL A 145 -10.30 -1.17 -17.57
CA VAL A 145 -10.78 -2.28 -16.74
C VAL A 145 -11.38 -1.76 -15.45
N ARG A 146 -12.48 -2.37 -15.02
CA ARG A 146 -13.10 -2.13 -13.71
C ARG A 146 -13.26 -3.45 -12.98
N THR A 147 -12.75 -3.49 -11.75
CA THR A 147 -12.79 -4.65 -10.88
C THR A 147 -13.26 -4.27 -9.49
N GLY A 148 -13.76 -5.24 -8.75
CA GLY A 148 -14.13 -5.00 -7.36
C GLY A 148 -14.11 -6.28 -6.55
N HIS A 149 -13.88 -6.11 -5.25
CA HIS A 149 -13.85 -7.21 -4.30
C HIS A 149 -14.36 -6.79 -2.93
N LEU A 150 -14.95 -7.74 -2.23
CA LEU A 150 -15.21 -7.66 -0.80
C LEU A 150 -13.95 -8.08 -0.04
N LYS A 151 -13.66 -7.37 1.05
CA LYS A 151 -12.61 -7.72 2.00
C LYS A 151 -13.21 -7.72 3.40
N ALA A 152 -13.08 -8.83 4.12
CA ALA A 152 -13.60 -8.96 5.48
C ALA A 152 -12.54 -9.59 6.38
N GLY A 153 -12.55 -9.22 7.66
CA GLY A 153 -11.55 -9.74 8.59
C GLY A 153 -11.56 -9.08 9.96
N LEU A 154 -10.42 -9.21 10.62
CA LEU A 154 -10.17 -8.68 11.95
C LEU A 154 -8.92 -7.80 11.93
N ASN A 155 -9.04 -6.60 12.46
CA ASN A 155 -7.91 -5.75 12.83
C ASN A 155 -7.69 -5.85 14.33
N PHE A 156 -6.45 -5.97 14.76
CA PHE A 156 -6.10 -5.99 16.17
C PHE A 156 -4.90 -5.10 16.44
N ASN A 157 -4.90 -4.48 17.58
CA ASN A 157 -3.78 -3.68 18.08
C ASN A 157 -3.68 -3.82 19.60
N GLY A 158 -2.48 -3.59 20.12
CA GLY A 158 -2.27 -3.65 21.54
C GLY A 158 -0.90 -3.16 21.95
N SER A 159 -0.75 -3.01 23.27
CA SER A 159 0.55 -2.69 23.88
C SER A 159 0.64 -3.32 25.28
N TYR A 160 1.83 -3.78 25.63
CA TYR A 160 2.14 -4.28 26.96
C TYR A 160 3.59 -3.97 27.32
N LYS A 161 3.77 -3.25 28.43
CA LYS A 161 5.11 -2.78 28.89
C LYS A 161 5.83 -2.02 27.76
N THR A 162 6.88 -2.60 27.23
CA THR A 162 7.77 -2.02 26.21
C THR A 162 7.47 -2.51 24.80
N LYS A 163 6.37 -3.22 24.60
CA LYS A 163 5.97 -3.79 23.32
C LYS A 163 4.65 -3.18 22.85
N SER A 164 4.56 -2.88 21.57
CA SER A 164 3.30 -2.57 20.90
C SER A 164 3.18 -3.40 19.62
N TRP A 165 1.98 -3.82 19.30
CA TRP A 165 1.70 -4.63 18.12
C TRP A 165 0.42 -4.17 17.43
N SER A 166 0.37 -4.40 16.15
CA SER A 166 -0.84 -4.26 15.34
C SER A 166 -0.86 -5.30 14.25
N GLY A 167 -2.02 -5.66 13.79
CA GLY A 167 -2.14 -6.60 12.70
C GLY A 167 -3.55 -6.71 12.16
N SER A 168 -3.67 -7.51 11.11
CA SER A 168 -4.92 -7.79 10.44
C SER A 168 -4.88 -9.20 9.86
N ILE A 169 -5.99 -9.92 9.96
CA ILE A 169 -6.25 -11.17 9.24
C ILE A 169 -7.49 -10.93 8.39
N TYR A 170 -7.45 -11.31 7.11
CA TYR A 170 -8.53 -11.01 6.20
C TYR A 170 -8.73 -12.08 5.12
N GLY A 171 -9.94 -12.15 4.60
CA GLY A 171 -10.29 -12.81 3.36
C GLY A 171 -10.76 -11.79 2.33
N MET A 172 -10.54 -12.11 1.06
CA MET A 172 -10.99 -11.32 -0.10
C MET A 172 -11.78 -12.22 -1.05
N GLN A 173 -12.84 -11.64 -1.64
CA GLN A 173 -13.70 -12.29 -2.63
C GLN A 173 -14.00 -11.29 -3.75
N GLY A 174 -13.61 -11.61 -4.97
CA GLY A 174 -13.94 -10.85 -6.15
C GLY A 174 -15.44 -10.84 -6.47
N ILE A 175 -15.90 -9.78 -7.11
CA ILE A 175 -17.31 -9.57 -7.45
C ILE A 175 -17.47 -9.54 -8.97
N ASN A 176 -18.14 -10.53 -9.52
CA ASN A 176 -18.33 -10.68 -10.96
C ASN A 176 -19.12 -9.52 -11.60
N GLY A 177 -20.15 -9.02 -10.94
CA GLY A 177 -21.05 -7.98 -11.48
C GLY A 177 -20.46 -6.56 -11.53
N ILE A 178 -19.22 -6.35 -11.09
CA ILE A 178 -18.54 -5.05 -11.20
C ILE A 178 -17.81 -4.94 -12.54
N SER A 179 -17.26 -6.04 -13.05
CA SER A 179 -16.64 -6.11 -14.38
C SER A 179 -17.68 -6.25 -15.46
N GLU A 180 -17.47 -5.62 -16.61
CA GLU A 180 -18.34 -5.77 -17.79
C GLU A 180 -18.11 -7.10 -18.53
N ASP A 181 -19.00 -7.47 -19.43
CA ASP A 181 -18.93 -8.76 -20.14
C ASP A 181 -17.65 -8.91 -20.93
N PHE A 182 -17.23 -7.88 -21.66
CA PHE A 182 -15.99 -7.89 -22.43
C PHE A 182 -14.76 -8.07 -21.53
N GLN A 183 -14.75 -7.45 -20.34
CA GLN A 183 -13.67 -7.58 -19.38
C GLN A 183 -13.61 -9.00 -18.81
N ARG A 184 -14.75 -9.59 -18.53
CA ARG A 184 -14.80 -10.98 -18.05
C ARG A 184 -14.35 -11.97 -19.13
N ALA A 185 -14.63 -11.69 -20.40
CA ALA A 185 -14.17 -12.51 -21.52
C ALA A 185 -12.63 -12.45 -21.60
N ASP A 186 -12.05 -11.25 -21.56
CA ASP A 186 -10.60 -11.03 -21.59
C ASP A 186 -9.89 -11.67 -20.38
N PHE A 187 -10.41 -11.46 -19.17
CA PHE A 187 -9.91 -12.15 -17.98
C PHE A 187 -9.90 -13.68 -18.08
N ALA A 188 -10.92 -14.25 -18.72
CA ALA A 188 -11.05 -15.69 -18.87
C ALA A 188 -9.96 -16.31 -19.77
N GLU A 189 -9.37 -15.55 -20.69
CA GLU A 189 -8.23 -15.99 -21.50
C GLU A 189 -7.03 -16.30 -20.62
N ASP A 190 -6.76 -15.48 -19.59
CA ASP A 190 -5.73 -15.71 -18.59
C ASP A 190 -6.15 -16.64 -17.44
N GLY A 191 -7.38 -17.15 -17.47
CA GLY A 191 -7.93 -18.03 -16.42
C GLY A 191 -8.43 -17.30 -15.20
N ILE A 192 -8.59 -15.99 -15.27
CA ILE A 192 -9.14 -15.18 -14.18
C ILE A 192 -10.65 -15.15 -14.30
N ILE A 193 -11.36 -15.58 -13.27
CA ILE A 193 -12.82 -15.46 -13.17
C ILE A 193 -13.10 -14.52 -11.99
N PRO A 194 -13.52 -13.25 -12.22
CA PRO A 194 -13.66 -12.27 -11.15
C PRO A 194 -14.51 -12.72 -9.96
N GLY A 195 -15.57 -13.48 -10.19
CA GLY A 195 -16.41 -14.01 -9.13
C GLY A 195 -15.81 -15.20 -8.35
N GLU A 196 -14.74 -15.81 -8.85
CA GLU A 196 -14.03 -16.91 -8.20
C GLU A 196 -12.70 -16.46 -7.57
N ALA A 197 -12.22 -15.27 -7.90
CA ALA A 197 -10.99 -14.70 -7.36
C ALA A 197 -11.07 -14.60 -5.83
N ARG A 198 -10.27 -15.38 -5.13
CA ARG A 198 -10.26 -15.48 -3.66
C ARG A 198 -8.86 -15.50 -3.11
N ALA A 199 -8.67 -14.80 -2.01
CA ALA A 199 -7.42 -14.86 -1.26
C ALA A 199 -7.67 -14.69 0.24
N VAL A 200 -6.76 -15.24 1.03
CA VAL A 200 -6.66 -14.99 2.47
C VAL A 200 -5.30 -14.36 2.75
N GLY A 201 -5.24 -13.45 3.71
CA GLY A 201 -3.99 -12.81 4.05
C GLY A 201 -3.93 -12.36 5.50
N ALA A 202 -2.71 -12.10 5.93
CA ALA A 202 -2.41 -11.56 7.24
C ALA A 202 -1.28 -10.54 7.14
N LYS A 203 -1.31 -9.55 8.03
CA LYS A 203 -0.20 -8.62 8.26
C LYS A 203 -0.05 -8.34 9.74
N GLY A 204 1.17 -8.10 10.16
CA GLY A 204 1.47 -7.78 11.56
C GLY A 204 2.71 -6.92 11.68
N ASN A 205 2.71 -6.05 12.70
CA ASN A 205 3.86 -5.24 13.10
C ASN A 205 4.06 -5.37 14.60
N LEU A 206 5.31 -5.42 15.02
CA LEU A 206 5.74 -5.41 16.41
C LEU A 206 6.81 -4.33 16.59
N ALA A 207 6.59 -3.40 17.51
CA ALA A 207 7.63 -2.50 17.99
C ALA A 207 7.96 -2.86 19.44
N TRP A 208 9.24 -3.10 19.71
CA TRP A 208 9.73 -3.51 21.01
C TRP A 208 10.90 -2.61 21.46
N THR A 209 10.73 -1.89 22.55
CA THR A 209 11.83 -1.22 23.24
C THR A 209 12.53 -2.24 24.13
N ILE A 210 13.68 -2.75 23.68
CA ILE A 210 14.45 -3.79 24.37
C ILE A 210 15.07 -3.20 25.67
N LYS A 211 15.70 -2.03 25.53
CA LYS A 211 16.23 -1.23 26.63
C LYS A 211 16.30 0.24 26.20
N LYS A 212 16.65 1.13 27.13
CA LYS A 212 16.80 2.56 26.81
C LYS A 212 17.75 2.75 25.63
N GLY A 213 17.28 3.43 24.60
CA GLY A 213 18.03 3.70 23.37
C GLY A 213 18.12 2.53 22.38
N VAL A 214 17.52 1.35 22.67
CA VAL A 214 17.53 0.19 21.77
C VAL A 214 16.11 -0.29 21.54
N GLY A 215 15.66 -0.22 20.30
CA GLY A 215 14.36 -0.70 19.85
C GLY A 215 14.47 -1.70 18.69
N LEU A 216 13.49 -2.56 18.54
CA LEU A 216 13.34 -3.51 17.43
C LEU A 216 11.95 -3.33 16.82
N ASN A 217 11.89 -3.10 15.53
CA ASN A 217 10.65 -3.10 14.75
C ASN A 217 10.67 -4.32 13.83
N LEU A 218 9.60 -5.10 13.87
CA LEU A 218 9.38 -6.24 12.98
C LEU A 218 8.08 -6.02 12.23
N GLY A 219 8.10 -6.30 10.93
CA GLY A 219 6.94 -6.30 10.06
C GLY A 219 6.84 -7.63 9.33
N MET A 220 5.63 -8.13 9.15
CA MET A 220 5.36 -9.30 8.34
C MET A 220 4.02 -9.15 7.63
N SER A 221 3.94 -9.66 6.41
CA SER A 221 2.67 -9.82 5.71
C SER A 221 2.74 -11.02 4.77
N GLY A 222 1.58 -11.59 4.46
CA GLY A 222 1.46 -12.68 3.52
C GLY A 222 0.05 -12.81 3.00
N GLN A 223 -0.06 -13.37 1.81
CA GLN A 223 -1.30 -13.64 1.11
C GLN A 223 -1.19 -14.98 0.40
N ILE A 224 -2.25 -15.76 0.44
CA ILE A 224 -2.42 -17.01 -0.31
C ILE A 224 -3.67 -16.85 -1.17
N ALA A 225 -3.50 -16.91 -2.47
CA ALA A 225 -4.58 -16.98 -3.44
C ALA A 225 -5.10 -18.42 -3.56
N MET A 226 -6.40 -18.55 -3.70
CA MET A 226 -7.06 -19.83 -3.94
C MET A 226 -7.37 -20.04 -5.43
N ASN A 227 -7.42 -18.94 -6.17
CA ASN A 227 -7.69 -18.87 -7.60
C ASN A 227 -6.87 -17.71 -8.18
N PRO A 228 -6.65 -17.65 -9.51
CA PRO A 228 -6.05 -16.49 -10.16
C PRO A 228 -6.76 -15.19 -9.79
N LEU A 229 -5.97 -14.15 -9.53
CA LEU A 229 -6.47 -12.87 -9.06
C LEU A 229 -6.32 -11.80 -10.14
N PHE A 230 -7.25 -10.84 -10.17
CA PHE A 230 -7.06 -9.62 -10.94
C PHE A 230 -6.20 -8.61 -10.16
N ASN A 231 -5.55 -7.72 -10.85
CA ASN A 231 -4.46 -6.85 -10.37
C ASN A 231 -4.75 -6.15 -9.02
N SER A 232 -5.97 -5.66 -8.77
CA SER A 232 -6.29 -4.97 -7.52
C SER A 232 -6.40 -5.89 -6.27
N MET A 233 -6.26 -7.21 -6.45
CA MET A 233 -6.21 -8.18 -5.36
C MET A 233 -4.82 -8.79 -5.17
N THR A 234 -3.85 -8.53 -6.04
CA THR A 234 -2.49 -9.12 -5.97
C THR A 234 -1.70 -8.61 -4.78
N PHE A 235 -0.70 -9.38 -4.38
CA PHE A 235 0.26 -9.04 -3.33
C PHE A 235 1.48 -8.35 -3.95
N GLY A 236 1.77 -7.12 -3.56
CA GLY A 236 2.89 -6.34 -4.10
C GLY A 236 4.13 -6.40 -3.22
N LEU A 237 5.31 -6.27 -3.84
CA LEU A 237 6.62 -6.11 -3.21
C LEU A 237 7.27 -4.78 -3.65
N GLY A 238 8.01 -4.17 -2.73
CA GLY A 238 8.72 -2.90 -2.94
C GLY A 238 8.75 -2.07 -1.66
N SER A 239 9.20 -0.82 -1.74
CA SER A 239 9.25 0.08 -0.59
C SER A 239 7.86 0.47 -0.10
N ASN A 240 6.86 0.56 -0.97
CA ASN A 240 5.46 0.79 -0.59
C ASN A 240 4.87 -0.38 0.23
N ALA A 241 5.39 -1.59 0.04
CA ALA A 241 5.06 -2.76 0.85
C ALA A 241 5.84 -2.84 2.17
N GLY A 242 6.94 -2.06 2.30
CA GLY A 242 7.73 -1.94 3.52
C GLY A 242 9.19 -2.39 3.41
N ILE A 243 9.65 -2.89 2.25
CA ILE A 243 11.05 -3.28 2.05
C ILE A 243 11.86 -2.04 1.64
N LYS A 244 12.52 -1.40 2.61
CA LYS A 244 13.35 -0.22 2.37
C LYS A 244 14.49 -0.50 1.39
N GLY A 245 14.87 0.50 0.60
CA GLY A 245 15.94 0.41 -0.38
C GLY A 245 15.52 -0.16 -1.74
N LEU A 246 14.27 -0.61 -1.88
CA LEU A 246 13.70 -1.00 -3.16
C LEU A 246 12.87 0.14 -3.77
N PRO A 247 12.61 0.12 -5.09
CA PRO A 247 11.61 0.97 -5.72
C PRO A 247 10.23 0.85 -5.07
N GLY A 248 9.38 1.85 -5.22
CA GLY A 248 8.05 1.91 -4.61
C GLY A 248 7.19 0.68 -4.88
N SER A 249 7.10 0.26 -6.14
CA SER A 249 6.45 -0.98 -6.58
C SER A 249 7.42 -1.71 -7.51
N LEU A 250 7.89 -2.87 -7.12
CA LEU A 250 8.87 -3.64 -7.88
C LEU A 250 8.22 -4.80 -8.64
N THR A 251 7.46 -5.62 -7.95
CA THR A 251 6.76 -6.79 -8.51
C THR A 251 5.51 -7.10 -7.72
N SER A 252 4.61 -7.90 -8.29
CA SER A 252 3.40 -8.38 -7.61
C SER A 252 3.03 -9.78 -8.07
N GLY A 253 2.23 -10.48 -7.28
CA GLY A 253 1.72 -11.81 -7.61
C GLY A 253 0.46 -12.15 -6.84
N ASP A 254 -0.17 -13.27 -7.19
CA ASP A 254 -1.41 -13.71 -6.55
C ASP A 254 -1.18 -14.10 -5.09
N SER A 255 -0.11 -14.84 -4.85
CA SER A 255 0.35 -15.19 -3.50
C SER A 255 1.69 -14.55 -3.21
N GLY A 256 1.96 -14.28 -1.94
CA GLY A 256 3.25 -13.71 -1.56
C GLY A 256 3.44 -13.61 -0.06
N TRP A 257 4.67 -13.31 0.31
CA TRP A 257 5.07 -13.04 1.68
C TRP A 257 6.13 -11.95 1.73
N LEU A 258 6.20 -11.27 2.85
CA LEU A 258 7.25 -10.29 3.12
C LEU A 258 7.55 -10.25 4.62
N GLY A 259 8.82 -10.06 4.96
CA GLY A 259 9.29 -9.84 6.32
C GLY A 259 10.28 -8.68 6.37
N THR A 260 10.19 -7.84 7.38
CA THR A 260 11.08 -6.71 7.59
C THR A 260 11.53 -6.63 9.04
N SER A 261 12.75 -6.16 9.27
CA SER A 261 13.27 -5.89 10.60
C SER A 261 14.10 -4.61 10.61
N GLU A 262 13.97 -3.83 11.68
CA GLU A 262 14.79 -2.64 11.94
C GLU A 262 15.27 -2.66 13.40
N LEU A 263 16.56 -2.56 13.61
CA LEU A 263 17.15 -2.36 14.93
C LEU A 263 17.44 -0.88 15.13
N VAL A 264 16.69 -0.22 16.01
CA VAL A 264 16.81 1.21 16.27
C VAL A 264 17.81 1.44 17.41
N LEU A 265 18.95 2.03 17.10
CA LEU A 265 20.00 2.37 18.06
C LEU A 265 20.05 3.88 18.24
N THR A 266 19.54 4.40 19.36
CA THR A 266 19.63 5.82 19.70
C THR A 266 21.00 6.09 20.34
N THR A 267 21.89 6.70 19.55
CA THR A 267 23.29 7.00 19.97
C THR A 267 23.40 8.31 20.70
N TRP A 268 22.48 9.23 20.45
CA TRP A 268 22.41 10.52 21.13
C TRP A 268 20.96 10.99 21.28
N GLN A 269 20.64 11.57 22.43
CA GLN A 269 19.35 12.18 22.70
C GLN A 269 19.49 13.38 23.67
N LYS A 270 18.96 14.54 23.28
CA LYS A 270 18.92 15.75 24.11
C LYS A 270 17.79 16.68 23.65
N ASN A 271 17.05 17.25 24.59
CA ASN A 271 16.04 18.28 24.34
C ASN A 271 15.05 17.94 23.19
N LYS A 272 14.43 16.73 23.22
CA LYS A 272 13.51 16.20 22.19
C LYS A 272 14.18 15.96 20.81
N LYS A 273 15.50 16.10 20.70
CA LYS A 273 16.26 15.73 19.52
C LYS A 273 16.96 14.41 19.75
N ALA A 274 17.06 13.59 18.71
CA ALA A 274 17.73 12.31 18.78
C ALA A 274 18.48 12.00 17.48
N PHE A 275 19.61 11.32 17.61
CA PHE A 275 20.30 10.69 16.51
C PHE A 275 20.25 9.17 16.68
N GLN A 276 19.85 8.50 15.61
CA GLN A 276 19.68 7.04 15.59
C GLN A 276 20.43 6.44 14.41
N VAL A 277 20.98 5.26 14.64
CA VAL A 277 21.49 4.37 13.61
C VAL A 277 20.55 3.19 13.53
N VAL A 278 20.03 2.89 12.33
CA VAL A 278 18.99 1.89 12.13
C VAL A 278 19.44 0.90 11.06
N PRO A 279 20.16 -0.18 11.42
CA PRO A 279 20.32 -1.32 10.54
C PRO A 279 18.95 -1.91 10.22
N PHE A 280 18.73 -2.26 8.96
CA PHE A 280 17.49 -2.87 8.51
C PHE A 280 17.74 -4.03 7.55
N LEU A 281 16.76 -4.92 7.49
CA LEU A 281 16.71 -6.04 6.57
C LEU A 281 15.25 -6.26 6.17
N GLY A 282 15.04 -6.52 4.89
CA GLY A 282 13.73 -6.90 4.36
C GLY A 282 13.87 -7.93 3.25
N ALA A 283 12.95 -8.86 3.21
CA ALA A 283 12.87 -9.85 2.13
C ALA A 283 11.41 -10.21 1.86
N GLY A 284 11.13 -10.63 0.64
CA GLY A 284 9.80 -11.09 0.25
C GLY A 284 9.84 -11.89 -1.04
N GLY A 285 8.75 -12.61 -1.29
CA GLY A 285 8.56 -13.36 -2.53
C GLY A 285 7.11 -13.33 -2.97
N VAL A 286 6.90 -13.40 -4.27
CA VAL A 286 5.58 -13.51 -4.90
C VAL A 286 5.53 -14.67 -5.87
N HIS A 287 4.34 -15.17 -6.08
CA HIS A 287 4.02 -16.22 -7.02
C HIS A 287 2.70 -15.92 -7.72
N THR A 288 2.72 -16.02 -9.04
CA THR A 288 1.55 -15.92 -9.92
C THR A 288 1.44 -17.18 -10.74
N ASP A 289 0.25 -17.73 -10.87
CA ASP A 289 -0.04 -18.90 -11.67
C ASP A 289 -1.29 -18.65 -12.55
N LEU A 290 -1.06 -17.95 -13.65
CA LEU A 290 -2.04 -17.70 -14.69
C LEU A 290 -1.87 -18.72 -15.82
N LYS A 291 -2.88 -18.92 -16.64
CA LYS A 291 -2.78 -19.80 -17.83
C LYS A 291 -1.67 -19.36 -18.79
N SER A 292 -1.52 -18.03 -18.94
CA SER A 292 -0.55 -17.42 -19.84
C SER A 292 0.85 -17.32 -19.24
N VAL A 293 0.97 -17.17 -17.91
CA VAL A 293 2.25 -16.87 -17.24
C VAL A 293 2.30 -17.48 -15.84
N THR A 294 3.35 -18.23 -15.56
CA THR A 294 3.72 -18.61 -14.19
C THR A 294 5.01 -17.87 -13.82
N THR A 295 4.98 -17.05 -12.77
CA THR A 295 6.15 -16.31 -12.30
C THR A 295 6.40 -16.58 -10.81
N LYS A 296 7.69 -16.58 -10.45
CA LYS A 296 8.16 -16.61 -9.06
C LYS A 296 9.29 -15.61 -8.92
N ASP A 297 9.05 -14.57 -8.15
CA ASP A 297 10.03 -13.54 -7.87
C ASP A 297 10.34 -13.51 -6.37
N ALA A 298 11.60 -13.31 -6.03
CA ALA A 298 12.04 -13.08 -4.66
C ALA A 298 12.99 -11.90 -4.62
N VAL A 299 12.83 -11.04 -3.64
CA VAL A 299 13.61 -9.83 -3.47
C VAL A 299 14.06 -9.68 -2.02
N GLY A 300 15.22 -9.05 -1.84
CA GLY A 300 15.73 -8.71 -0.52
C GLY A 300 16.53 -7.43 -0.59
N ALA A 301 16.51 -6.68 0.49
CA ALA A 301 17.32 -5.49 0.67
C ALA A 301 17.74 -5.39 2.13
N GLY A 302 18.93 -4.85 2.36
CA GLY A 302 19.44 -4.61 3.69
C GLY A 302 20.41 -3.44 3.68
N GLY A 303 20.49 -2.74 4.80
CA GLY A 303 21.34 -1.56 4.86
C GLY A 303 21.31 -0.89 6.23
N ILE A 304 21.78 0.33 6.27
CA ILE A 304 21.86 1.15 7.47
C ILE A 304 21.30 2.53 7.19
N ILE A 305 20.44 3.02 8.07
CA ILE A 305 19.89 4.38 8.02
C ILE A 305 20.46 5.19 9.18
N ALA A 306 21.02 6.36 8.89
CA ALA A 306 21.25 7.43 9.84
C ALA A 306 19.99 8.29 9.90
N ARG A 307 19.40 8.41 11.10
CA ARG A 307 18.15 9.16 11.32
C ARG A 307 18.38 10.26 12.34
N PHE A 308 18.08 11.49 11.96
CA PHE A 308 18.04 12.62 12.88
C PHE A 308 16.59 13.05 13.08
N ILE A 309 16.18 13.11 14.35
CA ILE A 309 14.81 13.45 14.77
C ILE A 309 14.84 14.75 15.54
N GLN A 310 13.95 15.66 15.20
CA GLN A 310 13.56 16.80 16.04
C GLN A 310 12.05 17.05 15.91
N PRO A 311 11.44 17.87 16.80
CA PRO A 311 9.98 18.01 16.84
C PRO A 311 9.34 18.40 15.52
N GLU A 312 10.05 19.18 14.69
CA GLU A 312 9.55 19.75 13.44
C GLU A 312 9.82 18.87 12.22
N PHE A 313 10.89 18.04 12.24
CA PHE A 313 11.25 17.21 11.10
C PHE A 313 12.06 15.95 11.48
N VAL A 314 12.06 14.99 10.57
CA VAL A 314 12.92 13.80 10.59
C VAL A 314 13.72 13.79 9.29
N LEU A 315 15.05 13.67 9.41
CA LEU A 315 15.96 13.44 8.29
C LEU A 315 16.47 12.00 8.34
N GLU A 316 16.35 11.28 7.24
CA GLU A 316 16.88 9.93 7.08
C GLU A 316 17.81 9.89 5.87
N ILE A 317 19.00 9.32 6.04
CA ILE A 317 19.95 9.01 4.97
C ILE A 317 20.29 7.54 5.11
N GLY A 318 20.05 6.76 4.07
CA GLY A 318 20.24 5.32 4.05
C GLY A 318 21.25 4.89 2.99
N TRP A 319 21.92 3.78 3.28
CA TRP A 319 22.76 3.01 2.36
C TRP A 319 22.21 1.60 2.28
N VAL A 320 22.02 1.11 1.07
CA VAL A 320 21.46 -0.21 0.74
C VAL A 320 22.49 -1.06 0.03
#